data_1efa8a3a8693b4de85aa6ad7bc4d3862
#
_entry.id   1efa8a3a8693b4de85aa6ad7bc4d3862
#
_cell.length_a   1.000
_cell.length_b   1.000
_cell.length_c   1.000
_cell.angle_alpha   90.00
_cell.angle_beta   90.00
_cell.angle_gamma   90.00
#
_symmetry.space_group_name_H-M   'P 1'
#
loop_
_entity.id
_entity.type
_entity.pdbx_description
1 polymer ?
#
loop_
_entity_poly.entity_id
_entity_poly.type
_entity_poly.pdbx_seq_one_letter_code
_entity_poly.pdbx_strand_id
1 'polypeptide(L)'
;MSRVTIGLLLGSLTLFPTLRSGSGPLRRAAVRPANADAQLGEVNFQTSCSAPARPAMDKAVALLHSFQYQQAESAFSEAARRDPHCAMAYWGKAMSLYHQLWDFPDAETLAKGRADVAEAQKLSPKTQAERDYITGAAAFYAGKPGLSHSARVEAYAHAMGAVYKDSPEDPNTVGFYALALVNLADYDDELANRKKAIAILQPMFQQHPDNPGLAHYMIHATDTPGLARQGLTAARRYAKIAPDSSHALHMPSHIFTRLGLWQESIDSNIAAEAAAAKATEAHEADAGYQLHAMDFLNYAYLQSGQQAKARQVLADLKTVPGASAEAIANHEGWFASRNALELHRWKEAAGLPLPNVKLGWQDSTYFVRAIGGARSGDPKAARAELKKLEDAVEAQRSEAKKMGDAAGSGPSTEQQEAESWIEFAEGKTEQALKTMAAAADREDASGVDSLTMPAREMLGDLLLESKRPREALEAYRLALQESPNRFDGLWGAAQAAQSAGDAHAAKEYYAKLVEISGAGADRPEVGEARGYLAREAGLVR
;
A
#
# COMPACT_ATOMS: atom_id res chain seq x y z
N MET A 1 8.39 -1.95 8.97
CA MET A 1 7.45 -1.03 8.31
C MET A 1 6.88 -0.15 9.40
N SER A 2 7.29 1.09 9.44
CA SER A 2 6.80 2.05 10.45
C SER A 2 5.51 2.66 9.92
N ARG A 3 4.40 2.46 10.62
CA ARG A 3 3.15 3.17 10.33
C ARG A 3 3.27 4.57 10.91
N VAL A 4 3.46 5.56 10.07
CA VAL A 4 3.28 6.97 10.42
C VAL A 4 1.99 7.43 9.78
N THR A 5 1.09 7.92 10.57
CA THR A 5 -0.28 8.30 10.24
C THR A 5 -0.42 9.81 10.21
N ILE A 6 -0.92 10.44 9.12
CA ILE A 6 -1.29 11.88 9.06
C ILE A 6 -2.46 12.11 8.11
N GLY A 7 -3.39 12.96 8.50
CA GLY A 7 -4.73 13.12 8.01
C GLY A 7 -5.11 14.31 7.12
N LEU A 8 -6.28 14.20 6.59
CA LEU A 8 -7.47 15.02 6.25
C LEU A 8 -7.39 16.28 5.38
N LEU A 9 -8.31 16.43 4.42
CA LEU A 9 -9.43 17.37 4.42
C LEU A 9 -10.36 17.33 3.17
N LEU A 10 -11.60 17.63 3.41
CA LEU A 10 -12.90 17.62 2.74
C LEU A 10 -13.04 18.37 1.39
N GLY A 11 -14.01 17.94 0.56
CA GLY A 11 -14.69 18.83 -0.35
C GLY A 11 -15.55 18.28 -1.49
N SER A 12 -16.88 18.33 -1.31
CA SER A 12 -17.99 18.57 -2.27
C SER A 12 -18.34 17.58 -3.39
N LEU A 13 -19.62 17.13 -3.31
CA LEU A 13 -20.39 16.38 -4.30
C LEU A 13 -20.65 17.17 -5.59
N THR A 14 -20.55 16.50 -6.74
CA THR A 14 -21.32 16.82 -7.96
C THR A 14 -21.77 15.52 -8.64
N LEU A 15 -23.06 15.51 -9.03
CA LEU A 15 -23.76 14.43 -9.73
C LEU A 15 -23.22 14.22 -11.16
N PHE A 16 -23.04 12.95 -11.57
CA PHE A 16 -22.78 12.57 -12.96
C PHE A 16 -23.68 11.43 -13.45
N PRO A 17 -23.98 11.40 -14.76
CA PRO A 17 -24.92 10.45 -15.34
C PRO A 17 -24.32 9.07 -15.60
N THR A 18 -25.19 8.06 -15.58
CA THR A 18 -24.90 6.64 -15.78
C THR A 18 -24.34 6.32 -17.17
N LEU A 19 -23.13 5.74 -17.24
CA LEU A 19 -22.60 5.10 -18.42
C LEU A 19 -22.71 3.58 -18.30
N ARG A 20 -23.33 2.95 -19.28
CA ARG A 20 -23.48 1.49 -19.40
C ARG A 20 -22.12 0.83 -19.61
N SER A 21 -21.78 -0.13 -18.76
CA SER A 21 -20.62 -1.01 -18.88
C SER A 21 -20.89 -2.13 -19.89
N GLY A 22 -20.15 -2.11 -21.00
CA GLY A 22 -20.06 -3.23 -21.93
C GLY A 22 -18.94 -4.20 -21.48
N SER A 23 -19.29 -5.36 -20.97
CA SER A 23 -18.36 -6.45 -20.70
C SER A 23 -18.07 -7.23 -21.98
N GLY A 24 -16.91 -6.93 -22.61
CA GLY A 24 -16.34 -7.77 -23.67
C GLY A 24 -15.38 -8.82 -23.06
N PRO A 25 -15.25 -10.03 -23.67
CA PRO A 25 -14.38 -11.07 -23.14
C PRO A 25 -12.91 -10.64 -23.19
N LEU A 26 -12.19 -10.81 -22.09
CA LEU A 26 -10.74 -10.61 -21.96
C LEU A 26 -10.02 -11.42 -23.07
N ARG A 27 -9.41 -10.74 -24.01
CA ARG A 27 -8.48 -11.37 -24.95
C ARG A 27 -7.29 -11.91 -24.16
N ARG A 28 -7.06 -13.23 -24.22
CA ARG A 28 -5.81 -13.85 -23.77
C ARG A 28 -4.65 -13.06 -24.38
N ALA A 29 -3.78 -12.53 -23.55
CA ALA A 29 -2.55 -11.91 -23.98
C ALA A 29 -1.78 -12.94 -24.85
N ALA A 30 -1.35 -12.52 -26.04
CA ALA A 30 -0.54 -13.35 -26.90
C ALA A 30 0.78 -13.67 -26.19
N VAL A 31 1.12 -14.94 -26.08
CA VAL A 31 2.43 -15.39 -25.55
C VAL A 31 3.50 -14.83 -26.46
N ARG A 32 4.32 -13.91 -25.95
CA ARG A 32 5.44 -13.32 -26.68
C ARG A 32 6.57 -14.37 -26.79
N PRO A 33 7.35 -14.37 -27.89
CA PRO A 33 8.53 -15.23 -28.02
C PRO A 33 9.56 -14.88 -26.94
N ALA A 34 10.24 -15.89 -26.39
CA ALA A 34 11.21 -15.80 -25.30
C ALA A 34 12.43 -14.88 -25.56
N ASN A 35 12.58 -14.32 -26.77
CA ASN A 35 13.69 -13.47 -27.19
C ASN A 35 13.27 -12.01 -27.49
N ALA A 36 12.07 -11.57 -27.11
CA ALA A 36 11.68 -10.17 -27.27
C ALA A 36 12.24 -9.35 -26.09
N ASP A 37 12.80 -8.17 -26.36
CA ASP A 37 13.22 -7.23 -25.32
C ASP A 37 12.06 -6.93 -24.37
N ALA A 38 12.35 -6.85 -23.06
CA ALA A 38 11.36 -6.57 -22.03
C ALA A 38 10.70 -5.21 -22.27
N GLN A 39 9.36 -5.16 -22.20
CA GLN A 39 8.60 -3.91 -22.28
C GLN A 39 8.55 -3.26 -20.89
N LEU A 40 9.37 -2.23 -20.71
CA LEU A 40 9.54 -1.50 -19.43
C LEU A 40 9.10 -0.03 -19.53
N GLY A 41 8.48 0.37 -20.65
CA GLY A 41 8.15 1.76 -20.95
C GLY A 41 9.26 2.48 -21.71
N GLU A 42 9.08 3.80 -21.90
CA GLU A 42 10.03 4.64 -22.62
C GLU A 42 10.86 5.48 -21.64
N VAL A 43 12.17 5.22 -21.63
CA VAL A 43 13.15 5.98 -20.86
C VAL A 43 14.27 6.42 -21.79
N ASN A 44 14.62 7.69 -21.71
CA ASN A 44 15.77 8.28 -22.37
C ASN A 44 16.56 9.05 -21.29
N PHE A 45 17.52 8.35 -20.68
CA PHE A 45 18.30 8.93 -19.59
C PHE A 45 19.61 9.52 -20.13
N GLN A 46 19.67 10.84 -20.17
CA GLN A 46 20.81 11.55 -20.77
C GLN A 46 22.06 11.42 -19.90
N THR A 47 23.09 10.76 -20.46
CA THR A 47 24.38 10.59 -19.79
C THR A 47 25.55 10.82 -20.77
N SER A 48 26.73 11.08 -20.20
CA SER A 48 27.99 11.16 -20.95
C SER A 48 28.64 9.79 -21.20
N CYS A 49 27.97 8.70 -20.84
CA CYS A 49 28.41 7.35 -21.08
C CYS A 49 28.54 7.05 -22.58
N SER A 50 29.42 6.13 -22.94
CA SER A 50 29.66 5.78 -24.35
C SER A 50 28.40 5.15 -25.00
N ALA A 51 28.29 5.30 -26.33
CA ALA A 51 27.15 4.76 -27.10
C ALA A 51 26.87 3.27 -26.84
N PRO A 52 27.85 2.36 -26.68
CA PRO A 52 27.59 0.97 -26.33
C PRO A 52 26.92 0.74 -24.96
N ALA A 53 27.10 1.66 -23.99
CA ALA A 53 26.51 1.54 -22.65
C ALA A 53 25.07 2.06 -22.59
N ARG A 54 24.65 2.97 -23.48
CA ARG A 54 23.32 3.64 -23.43
C ARG A 54 22.13 2.68 -23.34
N PRO A 55 22.02 1.63 -24.17
CA PRO A 55 20.85 0.73 -24.08
C PRO A 55 20.74 0.04 -22.70
N ALA A 56 21.89 -0.30 -22.08
CA ALA A 56 21.90 -0.88 -20.74
C ALA A 56 21.52 0.18 -19.68
N MET A 57 21.92 1.44 -19.85
CA MET A 57 21.54 2.55 -18.97
C MET A 57 20.03 2.83 -19.03
N ASP A 58 19.46 2.96 -20.23
CA ASP A 58 18.03 3.22 -20.38
C ASP A 58 17.17 2.09 -19.80
N LYS A 59 17.57 0.82 -20.04
CA LYS A 59 16.93 -0.36 -19.43
C LYS A 59 17.06 -0.31 -17.89
N ALA A 60 18.25 0.01 -17.36
CA ALA A 60 18.49 0.05 -15.93
C ALA A 60 17.66 1.13 -15.23
N VAL A 61 17.54 2.31 -15.84
CA VAL A 61 16.69 3.39 -15.30
C VAL A 61 15.20 3.04 -15.39
N ALA A 62 14.74 2.38 -16.44
CA ALA A 62 13.36 1.90 -16.53
C ALA A 62 13.02 0.88 -15.43
N LEU A 63 13.95 -0.04 -15.16
CA LEU A 63 13.84 -1.00 -14.05
C LEU A 63 13.86 -0.30 -12.69
N LEU A 64 14.74 0.68 -12.51
CA LEU A 64 14.82 1.49 -11.28
C LEU A 64 13.52 2.27 -11.05
N HIS A 65 12.97 2.90 -12.09
CA HIS A 65 11.68 3.56 -12.04
C HIS A 65 10.52 2.62 -11.68
N SER A 66 10.65 1.34 -11.97
CA SER A 66 9.66 0.31 -11.66
C SER A 66 9.99 -0.49 -10.38
N PHE A 67 10.93 -0.01 -9.55
CA PHE A 67 11.38 -0.65 -8.31
C PHE A 67 11.86 -2.10 -8.48
N GLN A 68 12.29 -2.48 -9.69
CA GLN A 68 12.94 -3.78 -9.96
C GLN A 68 14.43 -3.69 -9.59
N TYR A 69 14.71 -3.49 -8.31
CA TYR A 69 16.02 -3.07 -7.80
C TYR A 69 17.15 -4.03 -8.15
N GLN A 70 16.95 -5.36 -7.99
CA GLN A 70 17.98 -6.37 -8.31
C GLN A 70 18.29 -6.41 -9.81
N GLN A 71 17.26 -6.34 -10.65
CA GLN A 71 17.42 -6.28 -12.10
C GLN A 71 18.06 -4.97 -12.53
N ALA A 72 17.71 -3.84 -11.89
CA ALA A 72 18.31 -2.53 -12.14
C ALA A 72 19.82 -2.54 -11.80
N GLU A 73 20.22 -3.05 -10.63
CA GLU A 73 21.63 -3.18 -10.24
C GLU A 73 22.43 -4.03 -11.24
N SER A 74 21.84 -5.15 -11.70
CA SER A 74 22.45 -5.99 -12.72
C SER A 74 22.64 -5.25 -14.05
N ALA A 75 21.63 -4.48 -14.49
CA ALA A 75 21.69 -3.72 -15.74
C ALA A 75 22.66 -2.53 -15.65
N PHE A 76 22.75 -1.82 -14.51
CA PHE A 76 23.76 -0.81 -14.27
C PHE A 76 25.18 -1.42 -14.23
N SER A 77 25.35 -2.61 -13.65
CA SER A 77 26.61 -3.34 -13.68
C SER A 77 27.03 -3.73 -15.09
N GLU A 78 26.07 -4.08 -15.97
CA GLU A 78 26.34 -4.31 -17.39
C GLU A 78 26.77 -3.01 -18.10
N ALA A 79 26.11 -1.89 -17.80
CA ALA A 79 26.52 -0.60 -18.35
C ALA A 79 27.96 -0.23 -17.93
N ALA A 80 28.33 -0.46 -16.66
CA ALA A 80 29.70 -0.25 -16.17
C ALA A 80 30.74 -1.18 -16.84
N ARG A 81 30.35 -2.43 -17.20
CA ARG A 81 31.25 -3.33 -17.96
C ARG A 81 31.47 -2.83 -19.40
N ARG A 82 30.42 -2.28 -20.03
CA ARG A 82 30.51 -1.74 -21.40
C ARG A 82 31.24 -0.42 -21.48
N ASP A 83 31.17 0.36 -20.42
CA ASP A 83 31.90 1.63 -20.27
C ASP A 83 32.38 1.81 -18.82
N PRO A 84 33.61 1.37 -18.49
CA PRO A 84 34.15 1.52 -17.15
C PRO A 84 34.34 2.98 -16.68
N HIS A 85 34.19 3.95 -17.59
CA HIS A 85 34.26 5.39 -17.27
C HIS A 85 32.86 6.04 -17.15
N CYS A 86 31.79 5.26 -17.23
CA CYS A 86 30.43 5.74 -17.05
C CYS A 86 30.10 5.97 -15.57
N ALA A 87 30.29 7.18 -15.08
CA ALA A 87 29.99 7.54 -13.68
C ALA A 87 28.53 7.25 -13.28
N MET A 88 27.58 7.45 -14.22
CA MET A 88 26.17 7.24 -13.97
C MET A 88 25.78 5.76 -13.81
N ALA A 89 26.59 4.81 -14.29
CA ALA A 89 26.37 3.40 -14.01
C ALA A 89 26.59 3.09 -12.52
N TYR A 90 27.59 3.68 -11.90
CA TYR A 90 27.84 3.52 -10.46
C TYR A 90 26.85 4.32 -9.61
N TRP A 91 26.41 5.50 -10.06
CA TRP A 91 25.27 6.19 -9.45
C TRP A 91 24.03 5.29 -9.44
N GLY A 92 23.71 4.65 -10.55
CA GLY A 92 22.55 3.77 -10.67
C GLY A 92 22.64 2.53 -9.77
N LYS A 93 23.83 1.92 -9.62
CA LYS A 93 24.08 0.85 -8.64
C LYS A 93 23.77 1.32 -7.22
N ALA A 94 24.28 2.49 -6.82
CA ALA A 94 23.94 3.07 -5.52
C ALA A 94 22.43 3.29 -5.35
N MET A 95 21.76 3.85 -6.38
CA MET A 95 20.32 4.07 -6.34
C MET A 95 19.51 2.76 -6.29
N SER A 96 20.02 1.67 -6.85
CA SER A 96 19.39 0.34 -6.75
C SER A 96 19.50 -0.27 -5.34
N LEU A 97 20.33 0.29 -4.46
CA LEU A 97 20.45 -0.08 -3.05
C LEU A 97 19.68 0.86 -2.12
N TYR A 98 19.12 1.94 -2.66
CA TYR A 98 18.24 2.86 -1.94
C TYR A 98 16.78 2.55 -2.33
N HIS A 99 16.17 1.67 -1.59
CA HIS A 99 14.81 1.19 -1.85
C HIS A 99 13.77 2.17 -1.30
N GLN A 100 13.66 3.34 -1.93
CA GLN A 100 12.71 4.39 -1.51
C GLN A 100 11.30 3.81 -1.36
N LEU A 101 10.61 4.14 -0.26
CA LEU A 101 9.26 3.68 0.08
C LEU A 101 9.13 2.15 0.28
N TRP A 102 10.22 1.39 0.22
CA TRP A 102 10.16 -0.07 0.28
C TRP A 102 10.76 -0.62 1.58
N ASP A 103 12.04 -0.37 1.82
CA ASP A 103 12.73 -0.79 3.03
C ASP A 103 13.86 0.18 3.44
N PHE A 104 14.43 -0.05 4.61
CA PHE A 104 15.56 0.74 5.11
C PHE A 104 16.86 -0.04 4.88
N PRO A 105 17.85 0.56 4.20
CA PRO A 105 19.12 -0.09 3.99
C PRO A 105 19.85 -0.29 5.32
N ASP A 106 20.37 -1.49 5.55
CA ASP A 106 21.22 -1.81 6.69
C ASP A 106 22.62 -1.20 6.56
N ALA A 107 23.46 -1.40 7.57
CA ALA A 107 24.82 -0.84 7.60
C ALA A 107 25.71 -1.35 6.44
N GLU A 108 25.54 -2.60 6.02
CA GLU A 108 26.28 -3.20 4.90
C GLU A 108 25.84 -2.59 3.57
N THR A 109 24.54 -2.48 3.34
CA THR A 109 23.92 -1.86 2.17
C THR A 109 24.34 -0.38 2.05
N LEU A 110 24.32 0.37 3.18
CA LEU A 110 24.82 1.74 3.22
C LEU A 110 26.30 1.84 2.88
N ALA A 111 27.11 0.87 3.29
CA ALA A 111 28.53 0.86 2.96
C ALA A 111 28.78 0.58 1.47
N LYS A 112 28.04 -0.36 0.87
CA LYS A 112 28.09 -0.65 -0.58
C LYS A 112 27.67 0.57 -1.41
N GLY A 113 26.52 1.17 -1.10
CA GLY A 113 26.04 2.37 -1.81
C GLY A 113 27.03 3.53 -1.71
N ARG A 114 27.67 3.72 -0.56
CA ARG A 114 28.74 4.71 -0.39
C ARG A 114 29.94 4.42 -1.27
N ALA A 115 30.34 3.17 -1.41
CA ALA A 115 31.46 2.77 -2.28
C ALA A 115 31.15 3.04 -3.76
N ASP A 116 29.93 2.73 -4.21
CA ASP A 116 29.48 3.02 -5.57
C ASP A 116 29.42 4.52 -5.84
N VAL A 117 28.90 5.33 -4.91
CA VAL A 117 28.93 6.80 -5.02
C VAL A 117 30.36 7.34 -5.10
N ALA A 118 31.26 6.83 -4.28
CA ALA A 118 32.69 7.25 -4.31
C ALA A 118 33.33 6.92 -5.65
N GLU A 119 33.04 5.77 -6.25
CA GLU A 119 33.54 5.42 -7.58
C GLU A 119 32.94 6.34 -8.66
N ALA A 120 31.62 6.63 -8.60
CA ALA A 120 31.00 7.59 -9.50
C ALA A 120 31.67 8.98 -9.45
N GLN A 121 31.98 9.48 -8.25
CA GLN A 121 32.68 10.77 -8.06
C GLN A 121 34.13 10.74 -8.62
N LYS A 122 34.86 9.66 -8.40
CA LYS A 122 36.24 9.46 -8.88
C LYS A 122 36.31 9.47 -10.40
N LEU A 123 35.31 8.97 -11.10
CA LEU A 123 35.26 8.94 -12.57
C LEU A 123 35.03 10.32 -13.21
N SER A 124 34.92 11.37 -12.43
CA SER A 124 34.81 12.77 -12.89
C SER A 124 33.65 12.99 -13.89
N PRO A 125 32.40 12.95 -13.43
CA PRO A 125 31.21 13.09 -14.27
C PRO A 125 31.27 14.35 -15.11
N LYS A 126 30.91 14.23 -16.42
CA LYS A 126 31.23 15.27 -17.41
C LYS A 126 30.19 16.38 -17.46
N THR A 127 28.92 16.08 -17.19
CA THR A 127 27.85 17.07 -17.22
C THR A 127 27.51 17.59 -15.83
N GLN A 128 26.86 18.76 -15.74
CA GLN A 128 26.38 19.27 -14.47
C GLN A 128 25.30 18.37 -13.90
N ALA A 129 24.35 17.91 -14.70
CA ALA A 129 23.29 17.01 -14.28
C ALA A 129 23.84 15.71 -13.65
N GLU A 130 24.87 15.09 -14.25
CA GLU A 130 25.50 13.91 -13.68
C GLU A 130 26.11 14.20 -12.30
N ARG A 131 26.81 15.35 -12.14
CA ARG A 131 27.35 15.76 -10.84
C ARG A 131 26.27 15.96 -9.79
N ASP A 132 25.16 16.51 -10.18
CA ASP A 132 24.04 16.84 -9.27
C ASP A 132 23.33 15.56 -8.82
N TYR A 133 23.06 14.62 -9.73
CA TYR A 133 22.54 13.29 -9.38
C TYR A 133 23.45 12.53 -8.41
N ILE A 134 24.77 12.52 -8.69
CA ILE A 134 25.76 11.86 -7.82
C ILE A 134 25.86 12.57 -6.48
N THR A 135 25.74 13.90 -6.43
CA THR A 135 25.70 14.68 -5.19
C THR A 135 24.45 14.33 -4.37
N GLY A 136 23.29 14.15 -5.01
CA GLY A 136 22.07 13.69 -4.37
C GLY A 136 22.26 12.32 -3.71
N ALA A 137 22.77 11.35 -4.44
CA ALA A 137 23.08 10.03 -3.88
C ALA A 137 24.11 10.12 -2.74
N ALA A 138 25.16 10.96 -2.88
CA ALA A 138 26.16 11.19 -1.82
C ALA A 138 25.54 11.76 -0.54
N ALA A 139 24.51 12.60 -0.65
CA ALA A 139 23.81 13.15 0.52
C ALA A 139 23.09 12.06 1.32
N PHE A 140 22.41 11.12 0.64
CA PHE A 140 21.81 9.95 1.27
C PHE A 140 22.84 9.04 1.92
N TYR A 141 23.89 8.68 1.20
CA TYR A 141 24.94 7.76 1.65
C TYR A 141 26.00 8.39 2.55
N ALA A 142 25.80 9.62 3.04
CA ALA A 142 26.76 10.30 3.88
C ALA A 142 27.20 9.45 5.09
N GLY A 143 28.52 9.36 5.29
CA GLY A 143 29.15 8.51 6.31
C GLY A 143 29.19 9.11 7.72
N LYS A 144 28.25 9.97 8.10
CA LYS A 144 28.21 10.58 9.44
C LYS A 144 27.68 9.58 10.47
N PRO A 145 28.40 9.30 11.58
CA PRO A 145 27.89 8.47 12.66
C PRO A 145 26.56 9.02 13.23
N GLY A 146 25.61 8.14 13.50
CA GLY A 146 24.32 8.51 14.11
C GLY A 146 23.35 9.27 13.20
N LEU A 147 23.62 9.34 11.88
CA LEU A 147 22.67 9.93 10.93
C LEU A 147 21.46 9.00 10.77
N SER A 148 20.26 9.48 11.16
CA SER A 148 19.01 8.74 11.04
C SER A 148 18.63 8.51 9.57
N HIS A 149 17.73 7.54 9.32
CA HIS A 149 17.19 7.33 8.00
C HIS A 149 16.41 8.56 7.50
N SER A 150 15.55 9.13 8.35
CA SER A 150 14.80 10.37 8.04
C SER A 150 15.71 11.53 7.62
N ALA A 151 16.83 11.76 8.33
CA ALA A 151 17.79 12.80 7.94
C ALA A 151 18.49 12.51 6.60
N ARG A 152 18.67 11.23 6.21
CA ARG A 152 19.18 10.84 4.89
C ARG A 152 18.17 11.12 3.79
N VAL A 153 16.89 10.78 4.03
CA VAL A 153 15.76 11.07 3.13
C VAL A 153 15.65 12.58 2.89
N GLU A 154 15.67 13.38 3.95
CA GLU A 154 15.61 14.85 3.87
C GLU A 154 16.77 15.42 3.04
N ALA A 155 18.00 14.97 3.33
CA ALA A 155 19.19 15.42 2.60
C ALA A 155 19.11 15.06 1.10
N TYR A 156 18.63 13.86 0.76
CA TYR A 156 18.43 13.44 -0.62
C TYR A 156 17.34 14.29 -1.31
N ALA A 157 16.18 14.46 -0.68
CA ALA A 157 15.09 15.25 -1.24
C ALA A 157 15.48 16.70 -1.49
N HIS A 158 16.25 17.30 -0.56
CA HIS A 158 16.79 18.65 -0.74
C HIS A 158 17.74 18.72 -1.95
N ALA A 159 18.65 17.75 -2.09
CA ALA A 159 19.58 17.71 -3.21
C ALA A 159 18.85 17.50 -4.55
N MET A 160 17.86 16.59 -4.59
CA MET A 160 17.04 16.37 -5.79
C MET A 160 16.20 17.61 -6.17
N GLY A 161 15.82 18.43 -5.19
CA GLY A 161 15.21 19.72 -5.44
C GLY A 161 16.11 20.71 -6.21
N ALA A 162 17.43 20.65 -6.00
CA ALA A 162 18.39 21.44 -6.78
C ALA A 162 18.51 20.87 -8.21
N VAL A 163 18.63 19.55 -8.36
CA VAL A 163 18.64 18.87 -9.68
C VAL A 163 17.42 19.25 -10.50
N TYR A 164 16.22 19.19 -9.90
CA TYR A 164 14.98 19.58 -10.55
C TYR A 164 14.96 21.04 -10.99
N LYS A 165 15.49 21.95 -10.17
CA LYS A 165 15.57 23.38 -10.50
C LYS A 165 16.41 23.65 -11.76
N ASP A 166 17.46 22.86 -11.96
CA ASP A 166 18.39 23.01 -13.07
C ASP A 166 17.92 22.27 -14.34
N SER A 167 17.03 21.27 -14.20
CA SER A 167 16.51 20.46 -15.32
C SER A 167 15.02 20.10 -15.16
N PRO A 168 14.12 21.12 -15.07
CA PRO A 168 12.69 20.89 -14.81
C PRO A 168 11.94 20.26 -16.00
N GLU A 169 12.54 20.24 -17.19
CA GLU A 169 11.96 19.70 -18.42
C GLU A 169 12.32 18.22 -18.65
N ASP A 170 13.26 17.66 -17.86
CA ASP A 170 13.64 16.25 -18.01
C ASP A 170 12.68 15.35 -17.23
N PRO A 171 11.97 14.40 -17.91
CA PRO A 171 10.99 13.53 -17.26
C PRO A 171 11.58 12.65 -16.15
N ASN A 172 12.84 12.22 -16.26
CA ASN A 172 13.48 11.41 -15.25
C ASN A 172 13.82 12.25 -14.00
N THR A 173 14.30 13.46 -14.21
CA THR A 173 14.55 14.44 -13.11
C THR A 173 13.26 14.73 -12.34
N VAL A 174 12.18 15.02 -13.07
CA VAL A 174 10.85 15.26 -12.46
C VAL A 174 10.41 14.03 -11.67
N GLY A 175 10.53 12.83 -12.26
CA GLY A 175 10.18 11.58 -11.61
C GLY A 175 10.97 11.35 -10.32
N PHE A 176 12.30 11.40 -10.37
CA PHE A 176 13.14 11.17 -9.18
C PHE A 176 12.93 12.22 -8.07
N TYR A 177 12.71 13.50 -8.45
CA TYR A 177 12.39 14.51 -7.44
C TYR A 177 11.00 14.30 -6.83
N ALA A 178 10.01 13.95 -7.63
CA ALA A 178 8.68 13.63 -7.12
C ALA A 178 8.71 12.43 -6.18
N LEU A 179 9.45 11.36 -6.51
CA LEU A 179 9.65 10.22 -5.63
C LEU A 179 10.33 10.64 -4.32
N ALA A 180 11.35 11.50 -4.38
CA ALA A 180 12.02 12.02 -3.19
C ALA A 180 11.06 12.82 -2.29
N LEU A 181 10.13 13.60 -2.87
CA LEU A 181 9.10 14.31 -2.13
C LEU A 181 8.09 13.36 -1.47
N VAL A 182 7.67 12.30 -2.19
CA VAL A 182 6.76 11.29 -1.64
C VAL A 182 7.43 10.53 -0.50
N ASN A 183 8.72 10.19 -0.63
CA ASN A 183 9.46 9.54 0.45
C ASN A 183 9.67 10.48 1.66
N LEU A 184 9.89 11.78 1.42
CA LEU A 184 9.98 12.79 2.49
C LEU A 184 8.62 12.98 3.21
N ALA A 185 7.51 12.78 2.51
CA ALA A 185 6.17 12.92 3.08
C ALA A 185 5.95 12.06 4.34
N ASP A 186 6.62 10.92 4.46
CA ASP A 186 6.53 10.04 5.64
C ASP A 186 7.21 10.65 6.90
N TYR A 187 7.98 11.73 6.75
CA TYR A 187 8.79 12.33 7.81
C TYR A 187 8.52 13.82 8.04
N ASP A 188 7.78 14.48 7.13
CA ASP A 188 7.48 15.91 7.15
C ASP A 188 6.01 16.14 6.79
N ASP A 189 5.60 17.33 6.32
CA ASP A 189 4.23 17.63 5.90
C ASP A 189 3.81 16.72 4.72
N GLU A 190 3.18 15.59 5.05
CA GLU A 190 2.77 14.58 4.08
C GLU A 190 1.94 15.19 2.95
N LEU A 191 0.89 15.90 3.29
CA LEU A 191 -0.06 16.40 2.31
C LEU A 191 0.56 17.47 1.41
N ALA A 192 1.42 18.33 1.95
CA ALA A 192 2.13 19.36 1.17
C ALA A 192 3.12 18.72 0.19
N ASN A 193 3.91 17.75 0.66
CA ASN A 193 4.89 17.06 -0.18
C ASN A 193 4.22 16.22 -1.28
N ARG A 194 3.15 15.49 -0.98
CA ARG A 194 2.36 14.75 -1.98
C ARG A 194 1.75 15.69 -3.02
N LYS A 195 1.11 16.78 -2.62
CA LYS A 195 0.55 17.78 -3.55
C LYS A 195 1.62 18.40 -4.44
N LYS A 196 2.80 18.69 -3.91
CA LYS A 196 3.93 19.20 -4.67
C LYS A 196 4.41 18.17 -5.71
N ALA A 197 4.53 16.90 -5.33
CA ALA A 197 4.88 15.82 -6.25
C ALA A 197 3.83 15.71 -7.39
N ILE A 198 2.54 15.70 -7.07
CA ILE A 198 1.45 15.66 -8.06
C ILE A 198 1.53 16.84 -9.02
N ALA A 199 1.78 18.06 -8.51
CA ALA A 199 1.82 19.27 -9.33
C ALA A 199 2.92 19.25 -10.39
N ILE A 200 4.06 18.58 -10.12
CA ILE A 200 5.15 18.45 -11.11
C ILE A 200 4.98 17.21 -11.98
N LEU A 201 4.44 16.10 -11.44
CA LEU A 201 4.24 14.85 -12.18
C LEU A 201 3.14 14.97 -13.23
N GLN A 202 2.00 15.56 -12.89
CA GLN A 202 0.82 15.54 -13.74
C GLN A 202 1.05 16.16 -15.14
N PRO A 203 1.61 17.37 -15.29
CA PRO A 203 1.90 17.93 -16.60
C PRO A 203 2.97 17.15 -17.36
N MET A 204 3.98 16.62 -16.66
CA MET A 204 5.04 15.82 -17.27
C MET A 204 4.53 14.48 -17.79
N PHE A 205 3.67 13.79 -17.03
CA PHE A 205 3.03 12.54 -17.45
C PHE A 205 2.10 12.73 -18.67
N GLN A 206 1.46 13.90 -18.79
CA GLN A 206 0.68 14.21 -19.99
C GLN A 206 1.55 14.36 -21.24
N GLN A 207 2.77 14.87 -21.11
CA GLN A 207 3.72 15.05 -22.21
C GLN A 207 4.48 13.75 -22.53
N HIS A 208 4.79 12.94 -21.52
CA HIS A 208 5.55 11.68 -21.60
C HIS A 208 4.72 10.51 -21.04
N PRO A 209 3.60 10.16 -21.69
CA PRO A 209 2.61 9.21 -21.13
C PRO A 209 3.08 7.76 -21.06
N ASP A 210 4.20 7.42 -21.67
CA ASP A 210 4.77 6.07 -21.69
C ASP A 210 6.06 5.95 -20.84
N ASN A 211 6.39 7.02 -20.08
CA ASN A 211 7.46 6.96 -19.08
C ASN A 211 6.98 6.23 -17.82
N PRO A 212 7.65 5.13 -17.41
CA PRO A 212 7.21 4.29 -16.29
C PRO A 212 7.31 5.02 -14.95
N GLY A 213 8.35 5.83 -14.73
CA GLY A 213 8.57 6.55 -13.48
C GLY A 213 7.48 7.57 -13.20
N LEU A 214 7.03 8.31 -14.21
CA LEU A 214 5.98 9.31 -14.05
C LEU A 214 4.64 8.68 -13.67
N ALA A 215 4.27 7.55 -14.32
CA ALA A 215 3.06 6.82 -13.99
C ALA A 215 3.13 6.22 -12.58
N HIS A 216 4.25 5.57 -12.25
CA HIS A 216 4.49 4.93 -10.96
C HIS A 216 4.44 5.92 -9.81
N TYR A 217 5.20 7.01 -9.92
CA TYR A 217 5.30 7.98 -8.84
C TYR A 217 4.04 8.83 -8.68
N MET A 218 3.23 8.97 -9.74
CA MET A 218 1.89 9.53 -9.64
C MET A 218 0.98 8.64 -8.76
N ILE A 219 1.08 7.31 -8.89
CA ILE A 219 0.35 6.37 -8.03
C ILE A 219 0.77 6.57 -6.57
N HIS A 220 2.07 6.53 -6.28
CA HIS A 220 2.57 6.75 -4.92
C HIS A 220 2.18 8.12 -4.35
N ALA A 221 2.28 9.20 -5.15
CA ALA A 221 1.91 10.54 -4.69
C ALA A 221 0.42 10.66 -4.34
N THR A 222 -0.43 9.85 -4.97
CA THR A 222 -1.89 9.89 -4.79
C THR A 222 -2.44 8.75 -3.94
N ASP A 223 -1.60 7.86 -3.41
CA ASP A 223 -2.02 6.73 -2.56
C ASP A 223 -2.40 7.19 -1.14
N THR A 224 -3.45 7.99 -1.07
CA THR A 224 -4.10 8.41 0.17
C THR A 224 -5.57 8.73 -0.14
N PRO A 225 -6.52 8.59 0.81
CA PRO A 225 -7.95 8.69 0.53
C PRO A 225 -8.34 9.94 -0.27
N GLY A 226 -7.95 11.11 0.19
CA GLY A 226 -8.31 12.40 -0.43
C GLY A 226 -7.70 12.66 -1.82
N LEU A 227 -6.64 11.94 -2.23
CA LEU A 227 -5.92 12.17 -3.48
C LEU A 227 -6.08 11.02 -4.50
N ALA A 228 -6.52 9.84 -4.08
CA ALA A 228 -6.51 8.62 -4.90
C ALA A 228 -7.18 8.78 -6.27
N ARG A 229 -8.26 9.54 -6.35
CA ARG A 229 -8.97 9.78 -7.63
C ARG A 229 -8.10 10.47 -8.68
N GLN A 230 -7.11 11.26 -8.27
CA GLN A 230 -6.18 11.94 -9.18
C GLN A 230 -5.18 10.95 -9.81
N GLY A 231 -4.88 9.83 -9.13
CA GLY A 231 -4.00 8.77 -9.61
C GLY A 231 -4.63 7.78 -10.60
N LEU A 232 -5.96 7.79 -10.76
CA LEU A 232 -6.68 6.74 -11.49
C LEU A 232 -6.23 6.59 -12.95
N THR A 233 -5.92 7.69 -13.64
CA THR A 233 -5.42 7.65 -15.02
C THR A 233 -4.06 6.97 -15.10
N ALA A 234 -3.14 7.31 -14.20
CA ALA A 234 -1.82 6.68 -14.12
C ALA A 234 -1.95 5.20 -13.77
N ALA A 235 -2.78 4.84 -12.78
CA ALA A 235 -3.04 3.46 -12.40
C ALA A 235 -3.52 2.61 -13.59
N ARG A 236 -4.51 3.06 -14.34
CA ARG A 236 -5.05 2.31 -15.50
C ARG A 236 -4.10 2.21 -16.70
N ARG A 237 -3.02 3.00 -16.70
CA ARG A 237 -2.01 2.97 -17.78
C ARG A 237 -0.75 2.20 -17.39
N TYR A 238 -0.31 2.23 -16.14
CA TYR A 238 1.01 1.79 -15.75
C TYR A 238 1.31 0.33 -16.10
N ALA A 239 0.38 -0.60 -15.84
CA ALA A 239 0.52 -1.99 -16.23
C ALA A 239 0.67 -2.21 -17.77
N LYS A 240 0.23 -1.25 -18.59
CA LYS A 240 0.38 -1.29 -20.04
C LYS A 240 1.69 -0.65 -20.50
N ILE A 241 2.22 0.29 -19.74
CA ILE A 241 3.52 0.94 -19.98
C ILE A 241 4.65 -0.05 -19.75
N ALA A 242 4.63 -0.76 -18.60
CA ALA A 242 5.67 -1.69 -18.20
C ALA A 242 5.12 -3.11 -17.88
N PRO A 243 4.52 -3.81 -18.86
CA PRO A 243 3.85 -5.09 -18.63
C PRO A 243 4.77 -6.24 -18.21
N ASP A 244 6.07 -6.10 -18.38
CA ASP A 244 7.07 -7.11 -17.99
C ASP A 244 7.67 -6.82 -16.59
N SER A 245 7.19 -5.78 -15.88
CA SER A 245 7.51 -5.51 -14.48
C SER A 245 6.39 -6.00 -13.56
N SER A 246 6.68 -6.93 -12.65
CA SER A 246 5.71 -7.41 -11.65
C SER A 246 5.17 -6.28 -10.78
N HIS A 247 6.04 -5.33 -10.39
CA HIS A 247 5.63 -4.18 -9.60
C HIS A 247 4.73 -3.21 -10.39
N ALA A 248 4.97 -3.02 -11.69
CA ALA A 248 4.09 -2.20 -12.53
C ALA A 248 2.69 -2.83 -12.74
N LEU A 249 2.60 -4.15 -12.69
CA LEU A 249 1.33 -4.87 -12.69
C LEU A 249 0.59 -4.73 -11.36
N HIS A 250 1.30 -4.66 -10.23
CA HIS A 250 0.76 -4.53 -8.89
C HIS A 250 0.30 -3.11 -8.55
N MET A 251 1.11 -2.10 -8.84
CA MET A 251 0.92 -0.72 -8.38
C MET A 251 -0.45 -0.08 -8.69
N PRO A 252 -1.11 -0.39 -9.82
CA PRO A 252 -2.49 0.07 -10.04
C PRO A 252 -3.45 -0.29 -8.91
N SER A 253 -3.23 -1.43 -8.25
CA SER A 253 -4.10 -1.92 -7.18
C SER A 253 -4.11 -1.02 -5.93
N HIS A 254 -3.07 -0.23 -5.68
CA HIS A 254 -3.07 0.76 -4.62
C HIS A 254 -4.23 1.75 -4.79
N ILE A 255 -4.34 2.34 -5.98
CA ILE A 255 -5.40 3.30 -6.29
C ILE A 255 -6.77 2.59 -6.40
N PHE A 256 -6.82 1.40 -6.97
CA PHE A 256 -8.07 0.64 -7.07
C PHE A 256 -8.61 0.27 -5.69
N THR A 257 -7.74 -0.11 -4.77
CA THR A 257 -8.09 -0.40 -3.37
C THR A 257 -8.61 0.85 -2.66
N ARG A 258 -7.91 2.00 -2.76
CA ARG A 258 -8.37 3.29 -2.20
C ARG A 258 -9.73 3.73 -2.73
N LEU A 259 -10.06 3.37 -3.96
CA LEU A 259 -11.33 3.74 -4.59
C LEU A 259 -12.40 2.64 -4.51
N GLY A 260 -12.10 1.51 -3.87
CA GLY A 260 -13.01 0.37 -3.77
C GLY A 260 -13.35 -0.28 -5.12
N LEU A 261 -12.41 -0.27 -6.06
CA LEU A 261 -12.50 -0.89 -7.39
C LEU A 261 -11.95 -2.33 -7.31
N TRP A 262 -12.67 -3.18 -6.57
CA TRP A 262 -12.16 -4.48 -6.13
C TRP A 262 -11.80 -5.43 -7.26
N GLN A 263 -12.59 -5.48 -8.35
CA GLN A 263 -12.28 -6.36 -9.48
C GLN A 263 -11.00 -5.90 -10.20
N GLU A 264 -10.80 -4.58 -10.38
CA GLU A 264 -9.57 -4.04 -10.99
C GLU A 264 -8.35 -4.32 -10.09
N SER A 265 -8.51 -4.27 -8.75
CA SER A 265 -7.47 -4.63 -7.79
C SER A 265 -7.13 -6.14 -7.86
N ILE A 266 -8.14 -7.02 -7.93
CA ILE A 266 -7.97 -8.47 -8.08
C ILE A 266 -7.21 -8.78 -9.38
N ASP A 267 -7.65 -8.24 -10.52
CA ASP A 267 -7.05 -8.51 -11.82
C ASP A 267 -5.58 -8.06 -11.87
N SER A 268 -5.28 -6.90 -11.29
CA SER A 268 -3.95 -6.33 -11.15
C SER A 268 -3.02 -7.26 -10.36
N ASN A 269 -3.47 -7.74 -9.21
CA ASN A 269 -2.64 -8.54 -8.32
C ASN A 269 -2.48 -10.00 -8.77
N ILE A 270 -3.47 -10.59 -9.44
CA ILE A 270 -3.30 -11.91 -10.10
C ILE A 270 -2.19 -11.84 -11.15
N ALA A 271 -2.17 -10.78 -11.96
CA ALA A 271 -1.13 -10.61 -12.98
C ALA A 271 0.24 -10.37 -12.34
N ALA A 272 0.29 -9.56 -11.29
CA ALA A 272 1.52 -9.23 -10.56
C ALA A 272 2.11 -10.45 -9.85
N GLU A 273 1.28 -11.23 -9.16
CA GLU A 273 1.69 -12.47 -8.48
C GLU A 273 2.33 -13.46 -9.45
N ALA A 274 1.69 -13.71 -10.59
CA ALA A 274 2.21 -14.63 -11.61
C ALA A 274 3.54 -14.13 -12.20
N ALA A 275 3.69 -12.82 -12.43
CA ALA A 275 4.92 -12.23 -12.95
C ALA A 275 6.05 -12.27 -11.90
N ALA A 276 5.73 -11.99 -10.63
CA ALA A 276 6.69 -12.02 -9.53
C ALA A 276 7.22 -13.45 -9.28
N ALA A 277 6.33 -14.46 -9.24
CA ALA A 277 6.74 -15.85 -9.10
C ALA A 277 7.72 -16.28 -10.20
N LYS A 278 7.42 -15.92 -11.45
CA LYS A 278 8.31 -16.20 -12.58
C LYS A 278 9.68 -15.50 -12.46
N ALA A 279 9.70 -14.25 -12.01
CA ALA A 279 10.96 -13.51 -11.80
C ALA A 279 11.79 -14.11 -10.66
N THR A 280 11.14 -14.56 -9.58
CA THR A 280 11.82 -15.23 -8.46
C THR A 280 12.41 -16.58 -8.89
N GLU A 281 11.67 -17.39 -9.65
CA GLU A 281 12.18 -18.64 -10.21
C GLU A 281 13.39 -18.42 -11.14
N ALA A 282 13.41 -17.30 -11.86
CA ALA A 282 14.54 -16.90 -12.72
C ALA A 282 15.71 -16.26 -11.93
N HIS A 283 15.61 -16.11 -10.61
CA HIS A 283 16.57 -15.40 -9.75
C HIS A 283 16.77 -13.91 -10.13
N GLU A 284 15.75 -13.28 -10.68
CA GLU A 284 15.73 -11.88 -11.09
C GLU A 284 15.06 -10.96 -10.05
N ALA A 285 14.30 -11.53 -9.11
CA ALA A 285 13.62 -10.82 -8.03
C ALA A 285 13.55 -11.70 -6.78
N ASP A 286 13.28 -11.10 -5.63
CA ASP A 286 12.96 -11.82 -4.40
C ASP A 286 11.45 -12.09 -4.28
N ALA A 287 11.07 -12.93 -3.30
CA ALA A 287 9.69 -13.30 -3.05
C ALA A 287 8.81 -12.15 -2.51
N GLY A 288 9.41 -11.05 -2.08
CA GLY A 288 8.68 -9.91 -1.48
C GLY A 288 7.66 -9.32 -2.44
N TYR A 289 7.96 -9.25 -3.73
CA TYR A 289 7.01 -8.75 -4.74
C TYR A 289 5.75 -9.63 -4.85
N GLN A 290 5.91 -10.96 -4.79
CA GLN A 290 4.78 -11.87 -4.82
C GLN A 290 3.96 -11.76 -3.54
N LEU A 291 4.61 -11.80 -2.37
CA LEU A 291 3.95 -11.69 -1.07
C LEU A 291 3.17 -10.37 -0.95
N HIS A 292 3.72 -9.27 -1.47
CA HIS A 292 3.05 -7.97 -1.46
C HIS A 292 1.81 -7.94 -2.38
N ALA A 293 1.89 -8.54 -3.57
CA ALA A 293 0.71 -8.68 -4.43
C ALA A 293 -0.37 -9.56 -3.80
N MET A 294 0.01 -10.65 -3.13
CA MET A 294 -0.91 -11.53 -2.40
C MET A 294 -1.61 -10.83 -1.24
N ASP A 295 -0.96 -9.85 -0.59
CA ASP A 295 -1.56 -9.05 0.48
C ASP A 295 -2.77 -8.25 -0.02
N PHE A 296 -2.61 -7.50 -1.11
CA PHE A 296 -3.70 -6.77 -1.74
C PHE A 296 -4.77 -7.71 -2.33
N LEU A 297 -4.36 -8.84 -2.88
CA LEU A 297 -5.29 -9.84 -3.44
C LEU A 297 -6.17 -10.46 -2.36
N ASN A 298 -5.59 -10.83 -1.20
CA ASN A 298 -6.35 -11.33 -0.05
C ASN A 298 -7.40 -10.32 0.39
N TYR A 299 -7.00 -9.04 0.55
CA TYR A 299 -7.91 -7.99 0.97
C TYR A 299 -9.02 -7.72 -0.06
N ALA A 300 -8.68 -7.62 -1.36
CA ALA A 300 -9.67 -7.37 -2.40
C ALA A 300 -10.69 -8.51 -2.52
N TYR A 301 -10.30 -9.77 -2.27
CA TYR A 301 -11.25 -10.88 -2.20
C TYR A 301 -12.18 -10.77 -0.99
N LEU A 302 -11.70 -10.35 0.18
CA LEU A 302 -12.56 -10.09 1.35
C LEU A 302 -13.58 -9.00 1.04
N GLN A 303 -13.13 -7.88 0.47
CA GLN A 303 -13.97 -6.73 0.16
C GLN A 303 -14.94 -6.95 -1.01
N SER A 304 -14.72 -7.95 -1.85
CA SER A 304 -15.66 -8.38 -2.90
C SER A 304 -16.53 -9.57 -2.50
N GLY A 305 -16.52 -9.95 -1.21
CA GLY A 305 -17.33 -11.03 -0.66
C GLY A 305 -16.90 -12.44 -1.06
N GLN A 306 -15.66 -12.64 -1.55
CA GLN A 306 -15.11 -13.91 -2.04
C GLN A 306 -14.23 -14.57 -0.96
N GLN A 307 -14.83 -14.91 0.20
CA GLN A 307 -14.08 -15.40 1.37
C GLN A 307 -13.33 -16.72 1.14
N ALA A 308 -13.84 -17.61 0.28
CA ALA A 308 -13.14 -18.86 -0.05
C ALA A 308 -11.83 -18.57 -0.79
N LYS A 309 -11.81 -17.59 -1.70
CA LYS A 309 -10.58 -17.18 -2.40
C LYS A 309 -9.61 -16.46 -1.48
N ALA A 310 -10.08 -15.61 -0.57
CA ALA A 310 -9.20 -14.99 0.43
C ALA A 310 -8.49 -16.05 1.29
N ARG A 311 -9.20 -17.10 1.70
CA ARG A 311 -8.59 -18.25 2.41
C ARG A 311 -7.61 -19.05 1.54
N GLN A 312 -7.88 -19.15 0.23
CA GLN A 312 -6.96 -19.82 -0.69
C GLN A 312 -5.64 -19.05 -0.79
N VAL A 313 -5.67 -17.72 -0.90
CA VAL A 313 -4.46 -16.88 -0.89
C VAL A 313 -3.63 -17.12 0.37
N LEU A 314 -4.27 -17.21 1.55
CA LEU A 314 -3.58 -17.56 2.80
C LEU A 314 -2.93 -18.96 2.74
N ALA A 315 -3.62 -19.95 2.17
CA ALA A 315 -3.07 -21.31 2.03
C ALA A 315 -1.88 -21.35 1.05
N ASP A 316 -1.92 -20.55 -0.01
CA ASP A 316 -0.91 -20.51 -1.07
C ASP A 316 0.41 -19.86 -0.63
N LEU A 317 0.44 -19.09 0.49
CA LEU A 317 1.66 -18.50 1.04
C LEU A 317 2.81 -19.53 1.20
N LYS A 318 2.48 -20.77 1.60
CA LYS A 318 3.47 -21.85 1.80
C LYS A 318 4.15 -22.33 0.52
N THR A 319 3.60 -21.96 -0.63
CA THR A 319 4.10 -22.38 -1.94
C THR A 319 4.86 -21.26 -2.68
N VAL A 320 5.03 -20.09 -2.05
CA VAL A 320 5.72 -18.95 -2.65
C VAL A 320 7.20 -19.27 -2.84
N PRO A 321 7.72 -19.31 -4.08
CA PRO A 321 9.10 -19.64 -4.35
C PRO A 321 10.06 -18.63 -3.70
N GLY A 322 11.15 -19.12 -3.12
CA GLY A 322 12.20 -18.26 -2.55
C GLY A 322 11.83 -17.50 -1.27
N ALA A 323 10.59 -17.61 -0.77
CA ALA A 323 10.20 -16.97 0.47
C ALA A 323 10.87 -17.63 1.68
N SER A 324 11.41 -16.81 2.59
CA SER A 324 11.96 -17.30 3.85
C SER A 324 10.84 -17.78 4.79
N ALA A 325 11.16 -18.72 5.67
CA ALA A 325 10.21 -19.19 6.68
C ALA A 325 9.68 -18.06 7.57
N GLU A 326 10.51 -17.06 7.87
CA GLU A 326 10.10 -15.88 8.64
C GLU A 326 9.13 -14.99 7.85
N ALA A 327 9.38 -14.75 6.56
CA ALA A 327 8.48 -13.99 5.69
C ALA A 327 7.12 -14.69 5.55
N ILE A 328 7.12 -16.01 5.34
CA ILE A 328 5.88 -16.80 5.29
C ILE A 328 5.12 -16.69 6.62
N ALA A 329 5.79 -16.92 7.76
CA ALA A 329 5.15 -16.84 9.07
C ALA A 329 4.56 -15.45 9.37
N ASN A 330 5.23 -14.39 8.95
CA ASN A 330 4.73 -13.02 9.10
C ASN A 330 3.43 -12.80 8.30
N HIS A 331 3.42 -13.18 7.02
CA HIS A 331 2.23 -13.03 6.17
C HIS A 331 1.09 -13.98 6.58
N GLU A 332 1.41 -15.20 7.04
CA GLU A 332 0.38 -16.10 7.61
C GLU A 332 -0.31 -15.46 8.82
N GLY A 333 0.45 -14.87 9.76
CA GLY A 333 -0.11 -14.16 10.91
C GLY A 333 -0.97 -12.97 10.49
N TRP A 334 -0.47 -12.19 9.56
CA TRP A 334 -1.16 -11.01 9.03
C TRP A 334 -2.48 -11.36 8.31
N PHE A 335 -2.43 -12.29 7.35
CA PHE A 335 -3.63 -12.66 6.57
C PHE A 335 -4.65 -13.42 7.43
N ALA A 336 -4.21 -14.29 8.34
CA ALA A 336 -5.12 -14.98 9.25
C ALA A 336 -5.83 -13.99 10.18
N SER A 337 -5.10 -12.99 10.71
CA SER A 337 -5.64 -11.92 11.54
C SER A 337 -6.68 -11.11 10.76
N ARG A 338 -6.36 -10.65 9.56
CA ARG A 338 -7.29 -9.92 8.69
C ARG A 338 -8.53 -10.74 8.34
N ASN A 339 -8.34 -12.01 7.91
CA ASN A 339 -9.47 -12.88 7.56
C ASN A 339 -10.41 -13.10 8.73
N ALA A 340 -9.89 -13.28 9.94
CA ALA A 340 -10.73 -13.49 11.12
C ALA A 340 -11.49 -12.20 11.51
N LEU A 341 -10.84 -11.05 11.41
CA LEU A 341 -11.44 -9.75 11.71
C LEU A 341 -12.54 -9.37 10.71
N GLU A 342 -12.21 -9.34 9.41
CA GLU A 342 -13.13 -8.96 8.31
C GLU A 342 -14.31 -9.94 8.15
N LEU A 343 -14.16 -11.19 8.57
CA LEU A 343 -15.24 -12.17 8.52
C LEU A 343 -15.97 -12.32 9.87
N HIS A 344 -15.72 -11.45 10.83
CA HIS A 344 -16.30 -11.43 12.16
C HIS A 344 -16.24 -12.79 12.88
N ARG A 345 -15.14 -13.55 12.67
CA ARG A 345 -14.93 -14.88 13.24
C ARG A 345 -14.31 -14.82 14.62
N TRP A 346 -15.01 -14.23 15.58
CA TRP A 346 -14.47 -13.85 16.87
C TRP A 346 -13.85 -15.00 17.66
N LYS A 347 -14.44 -16.21 17.64
CA LYS A 347 -13.85 -17.39 18.30
C LYS A 347 -12.57 -17.86 17.63
N GLU A 348 -12.51 -17.79 16.30
CA GLU A 348 -11.29 -18.07 15.51
C GLU A 348 -10.23 -17.01 15.82
N ALA A 349 -10.62 -15.74 15.80
CA ALA A 349 -9.79 -14.59 16.13
C ALA A 349 -9.11 -14.73 17.51
N ALA A 350 -9.89 -15.09 18.56
CA ALA A 350 -9.37 -15.30 19.92
C ALA A 350 -8.33 -16.44 20.02
N GLY A 351 -8.39 -17.42 19.13
CA GLY A 351 -7.54 -18.61 19.14
C GLY A 351 -6.45 -18.65 18.06
N LEU A 352 -6.22 -17.55 17.32
CA LEU A 352 -5.21 -17.52 16.26
C LEU A 352 -3.82 -17.93 16.79
N PRO A 353 -3.07 -18.78 16.07
CA PRO A 353 -1.70 -19.10 16.44
C PRO A 353 -0.83 -17.84 16.30
N LEU A 354 0.16 -17.70 17.18
CA LEU A 354 1.16 -16.64 17.04
C LEU A 354 2.16 -17.02 15.94
N PRO A 355 2.46 -16.10 15.03
CA PRO A 355 3.50 -16.31 14.04
C PRO A 355 4.88 -16.40 14.71
N ASN A 356 5.77 -17.24 14.19
CA ASN A 356 7.15 -17.37 14.67
C ASN A 356 8.02 -16.26 14.09
N VAL A 357 7.83 -15.05 14.57
CA VAL A 357 8.51 -13.83 14.15
C VAL A 357 8.89 -12.97 15.35
N LYS A 358 9.61 -11.88 15.14
CA LYS A 358 9.95 -10.91 16.20
C LYS A 358 8.68 -10.39 16.90
N LEU A 359 8.79 -10.09 18.19
CA LEU A 359 7.65 -9.63 19.02
C LEU A 359 6.90 -8.46 18.38
N GLY A 360 7.61 -7.45 17.86
CA GLY A 360 6.98 -6.31 17.21
C GLY A 360 6.17 -6.65 15.96
N TRP A 361 6.38 -7.81 15.34
CA TRP A 361 5.62 -8.26 14.16
C TRP A 361 4.46 -9.20 14.51
N GLN A 362 4.19 -9.39 15.80
CA GLN A 362 3.04 -10.16 16.32
C GLN A 362 1.86 -9.25 16.70
N ASP A 363 2.02 -7.94 16.54
CA ASP A 363 1.05 -6.91 16.95
C ASP A 363 -0.34 -7.15 16.36
N SER A 364 -0.44 -7.39 15.06
CA SER A 364 -1.72 -7.65 14.38
C SER A 364 -2.44 -8.89 14.93
N THR A 365 -1.68 -9.94 15.29
CA THR A 365 -2.26 -11.15 15.88
C THR A 365 -2.74 -10.90 17.31
N TYR A 366 -1.98 -10.18 18.13
CA TYR A 366 -2.41 -9.81 19.48
C TYR A 366 -3.63 -8.89 19.46
N PHE A 367 -3.66 -7.93 18.54
CA PHE A 367 -4.79 -7.04 18.32
C PHE A 367 -6.08 -7.84 18.03
N VAL A 368 -6.04 -8.72 17.04
CA VAL A 368 -7.20 -9.49 16.62
C VAL A 368 -7.61 -10.52 17.68
N ARG A 369 -6.66 -11.10 18.42
CA ARG A 369 -6.97 -11.97 19.56
C ARG A 369 -7.64 -11.21 20.72
N ALA A 370 -7.24 -9.98 20.97
CA ALA A 370 -7.87 -9.13 21.99
C ALA A 370 -9.34 -8.83 21.63
N ILE A 371 -9.59 -8.38 20.37
CA ILE A 371 -10.96 -8.16 19.89
C ILE A 371 -11.76 -9.48 19.90
N GLY A 372 -11.18 -10.57 19.40
CA GLY A 372 -11.82 -11.89 19.37
C GLY A 372 -12.24 -12.39 20.76
N GLY A 373 -11.36 -12.21 21.77
CA GLY A 373 -11.64 -12.54 23.17
C GLY A 373 -12.79 -11.70 23.73
N ALA A 374 -12.76 -10.38 23.54
CA ALA A 374 -13.81 -9.47 23.97
C ALA A 374 -15.16 -9.82 23.32
N ARG A 375 -15.16 -10.02 22.00
CA ARG A 375 -16.36 -10.33 21.21
C ARG A 375 -16.90 -11.75 21.45
N SER A 376 -16.06 -12.66 21.97
CA SER A 376 -16.47 -14.02 22.36
C SER A 376 -16.90 -14.15 23.82
N GLY A 377 -16.91 -13.06 24.57
CA GLY A 377 -17.38 -13.01 25.95
C GLY A 377 -16.31 -13.37 26.99
N ASP A 378 -15.02 -13.28 26.67
CA ASP A 378 -13.91 -13.41 27.61
C ASP A 378 -13.07 -12.12 27.68
N PRO A 379 -13.58 -11.06 28.34
CA PRO A 379 -12.84 -9.80 28.44
C PRO A 379 -11.56 -9.94 29.28
N LYS A 380 -11.45 -10.95 30.16
CA LYS A 380 -10.23 -11.21 30.92
C LYS A 380 -9.10 -11.70 30.02
N ALA A 381 -9.38 -12.68 29.15
CA ALA A 381 -8.41 -13.13 28.16
C ALA A 381 -8.05 -11.99 27.18
N ALA A 382 -9.04 -11.22 26.75
CA ALA A 382 -8.83 -10.07 25.87
C ALA A 382 -7.86 -9.04 26.46
N ARG A 383 -7.97 -8.71 27.77
CA ARG A 383 -7.01 -7.82 28.44
C ARG A 383 -5.59 -8.38 28.48
N ALA A 384 -5.45 -9.69 28.61
CA ALA A 384 -4.13 -10.33 28.56
C ALA A 384 -3.49 -10.22 27.16
N GLU A 385 -4.28 -10.31 26.10
CA GLU A 385 -3.80 -10.11 24.74
C GLU A 385 -3.52 -8.63 24.43
N LEU A 386 -4.33 -7.69 24.93
CA LEU A 386 -4.07 -6.25 24.83
C LEU A 386 -2.71 -5.89 25.47
N LYS A 387 -2.40 -6.45 26.64
CA LYS A 387 -1.10 -6.24 27.27
C LYS A 387 0.07 -6.69 26.39
N LYS A 388 -0.08 -7.81 25.69
CA LYS A 388 0.94 -8.30 24.74
C LYS A 388 1.04 -7.41 23.49
N LEU A 389 -0.08 -6.85 23.03
CA LEU A 389 -0.10 -5.84 21.97
C LEU A 389 0.69 -4.59 22.38
N GLU A 390 0.50 -4.11 23.61
CA GLU A 390 1.28 -2.99 24.17
C GLU A 390 2.78 -3.28 24.14
N ASP A 391 3.18 -4.49 24.56
CA ASP A 391 4.57 -4.92 24.58
C ASP A 391 5.15 -5.05 23.14
N ALA A 392 4.36 -5.51 22.17
CA ALA A 392 4.75 -5.59 20.77
C ALA A 392 4.94 -4.20 20.14
N VAL A 393 4.02 -3.26 20.39
CA VAL A 393 4.13 -1.87 19.92
C VAL A 393 5.35 -1.17 20.52
N GLU A 394 5.65 -1.39 21.81
CA GLU A 394 6.85 -0.82 22.43
C GLU A 394 8.14 -1.43 21.87
N ALA A 395 8.12 -2.73 21.49
CA ALA A 395 9.24 -3.35 20.80
C ALA A 395 9.49 -2.69 19.41
N GLN A 396 8.45 -2.41 18.63
CA GLN A 396 8.56 -1.67 17.36
C GLN A 396 9.14 -0.26 17.58
N ARG A 397 8.64 0.47 18.58
CA ARG A 397 9.15 1.81 18.94
C ARG A 397 10.60 1.79 19.35
N SER A 398 11.00 0.75 20.08
CA SER A 398 12.39 0.57 20.49
C SER A 398 13.31 0.34 19.29
N GLU A 399 12.87 -0.43 18.30
CA GLU A 399 13.63 -0.62 17.07
C GLU A 399 13.73 0.68 16.25
N ALA A 400 12.63 1.42 16.07
CA ALA A 400 12.65 2.71 15.37
C ALA A 400 13.65 3.70 16.03
N LYS A 401 13.63 3.78 17.38
CA LYS A 401 14.59 4.62 18.11
C LYS A 401 16.05 4.21 17.89
N LYS A 402 16.34 2.90 17.78
CA LYS A 402 17.70 2.42 17.49
C LYS A 402 18.17 2.83 16.10
N MET A 403 17.24 2.94 15.14
CA MET A 403 17.51 3.43 13.80
C MET A 403 17.58 4.96 13.72
N GLY A 404 17.36 5.66 14.84
CA GLY A 404 17.38 7.12 14.92
C GLY A 404 16.11 7.80 14.43
N ASP A 405 15.03 7.03 14.23
CA ASP A 405 13.75 7.56 13.78
C ASP A 405 12.84 7.94 14.95
N ALA A 406 11.92 8.88 14.69
CA ALA A 406 10.92 9.29 15.66
C ALA A 406 9.94 8.13 15.91
N ALA A 407 9.82 7.72 17.16
CA ALA A 407 8.79 6.77 17.56
C ALA A 407 7.57 7.52 18.11
N GLY A 408 6.39 7.17 17.64
CA GLY A 408 5.14 7.73 18.15
C GLY A 408 5.00 7.52 19.67
N SER A 409 4.22 8.34 20.33
CA SER A 409 3.94 8.27 21.76
C SER A 409 2.46 8.02 22.04
N GLY A 410 2.15 7.44 23.22
CA GLY A 410 0.78 7.09 23.60
C GLY A 410 0.27 5.79 22.95
N PRO A 411 -0.99 5.39 23.21
CA PRO A 411 -1.57 4.18 22.63
C PRO A 411 -1.74 4.30 21.11
N SER A 412 -1.53 3.20 20.36
CA SER A 412 -1.84 3.13 18.94
C SER A 412 -3.37 3.11 18.73
N THR A 413 -3.82 3.28 17.48
CA THR A 413 -5.24 3.15 17.12
C THR A 413 -5.74 1.75 17.48
N GLU A 414 -5.02 0.70 17.10
CA GLU A 414 -5.37 -0.69 17.38
C GLU A 414 -5.46 -0.99 18.89
N GLN A 415 -4.58 -0.38 19.71
CA GLN A 415 -4.67 -0.51 21.18
C GLN A 415 -5.97 0.09 21.72
N GLN A 416 -6.40 1.23 21.18
CA GLN A 416 -7.65 1.88 21.60
C GLN A 416 -8.88 1.15 21.08
N GLU A 417 -8.85 0.61 19.87
CA GLU A 417 -9.91 -0.24 19.32
C GLU A 417 -10.12 -1.49 20.18
N ALA A 418 -9.02 -2.20 20.50
CA ALA A 418 -9.06 -3.37 21.37
C ALA A 418 -9.57 -3.01 22.78
N GLU A 419 -9.07 -1.92 23.38
CA GLU A 419 -9.55 -1.43 24.68
C GLU A 419 -11.05 -1.14 24.65
N SER A 420 -11.54 -0.48 23.60
CA SER A 420 -12.96 -0.16 23.43
C SER A 420 -13.84 -1.43 23.41
N TRP A 421 -13.49 -2.43 22.62
CA TRP A 421 -14.24 -3.69 22.58
C TRP A 421 -14.20 -4.44 23.92
N ILE A 422 -13.09 -4.35 24.67
CA ILE A 422 -12.97 -4.92 26.02
C ILE A 422 -13.88 -4.16 26.99
N GLU A 423 -13.87 -2.82 26.97
CA GLU A 423 -14.75 -1.98 27.81
C GLU A 423 -16.23 -2.30 27.53
N PHE A 424 -16.60 -2.50 26.27
CA PHE A 424 -17.95 -2.89 25.89
C PHE A 424 -18.33 -4.27 26.46
N ALA A 425 -17.45 -5.26 26.34
CA ALA A 425 -17.65 -6.60 26.89
C ALA A 425 -17.73 -6.60 28.44
N GLU A 426 -17.10 -5.63 29.09
CA GLU A 426 -17.20 -5.39 30.55
C GLU A 426 -18.49 -4.63 30.96
N GLY A 427 -19.36 -4.28 29.99
CA GLY A 427 -20.61 -3.53 30.24
C GLY A 427 -20.42 -2.02 30.40
N LYS A 428 -19.24 -1.48 30.07
CA LYS A 428 -18.92 -0.05 30.13
C LYS A 428 -19.21 0.67 28.82
N THR A 429 -20.44 0.54 28.31
CA THR A 429 -20.83 0.94 26.95
C THR A 429 -20.48 2.40 26.61
N GLU A 430 -20.79 3.37 27.47
CA GLU A 430 -20.50 4.79 27.15
C GLU A 430 -18.99 5.07 27.13
N GLN A 431 -18.20 4.39 27.95
CA GLN A 431 -16.75 4.51 27.93
C GLN A 431 -16.19 3.90 26.63
N ALA A 432 -16.64 2.71 26.26
CA ALA A 432 -16.26 2.05 25.02
C ALA A 432 -16.54 2.93 23.79
N LEU A 433 -17.73 3.51 23.68
CA LEU A 433 -18.08 4.43 22.61
C LEU A 433 -17.16 5.65 22.57
N LYS A 434 -16.81 6.22 23.72
CA LYS A 434 -15.87 7.34 23.81
C LYS A 434 -14.46 6.95 23.37
N THR A 435 -13.97 5.78 23.81
CA THR A 435 -12.65 5.26 23.43
C THR A 435 -12.57 5.00 21.92
N MET A 436 -13.59 4.35 21.34
CA MET A 436 -13.65 4.06 19.90
C MET A 436 -13.78 5.34 19.05
N ALA A 437 -14.61 6.30 19.50
CA ALA A 437 -14.73 7.57 18.78
C ALA A 437 -13.40 8.34 18.76
N ALA A 438 -12.65 8.33 19.87
CA ALA A 438 -11.33 8.96 19.92
C ALA A 438 -10.29 8.25 19.04
N ALA A 439 -10.35 6.91 18.91
CA ALA A 439 -9.54 6.14 17.98
C ALA A 439 -9.89 6.51 16.54
N ALA A 440 -11.16 6.54 16.20
CA ALA A 440 -11.66 6.89 14.88
C ALA A 440 -11.32 8.33 14.47
N ASP A 441 -11.48 9.31 15.37
CA ASP A 441 -11.11 10.71 15.09
C ASP A 441 -9.60 10.87 14.86
N ARG A 442 -8.79 10.09 15.57
CA ARG A 442 -7.34 10.08 15.36
C ARG A 442 -6.96 9.44 14.02
N GLU A 443 -7.56 8.31 13.68
CA GLU A 443 -7.30 7.62 12.41
C GLU A 443 -7.73 8.48 11.24
N ASP A 444 -8.92 9.08 11.28
CA ASP A 444 -9.39 10.01 10.24
C ASP A 444 -8.44 11.20 10.09
N ALA A 445 -7.91 11.73 11.22
CA ALA A 445 -6.94 12.82 11.21
C ALA A 445 -5.58 12.43 10.63
N SER A 446 -5.22 11.17 10.68
CA SER A 446 -3.94 10.65 10.21
C SER A 446 -4.02 9.88 8.89
N GLY A 447 -5.21 9.73 8.30
CA GLY A 447 -5.49 8.91 7.13
C GLY A 447 -5.63 7.42 7.46
N VAL A 448 -6.68 6.82 6.92
CA VAL A 448 -6.95 5.38 7.07
C VAL A 448 -5.98 4.58 6.21
N ASP A 449 -5.37 3.53 6.76
CA ASP A 449 -4.58 2.57 5.98
C ASP A 449 -5.48 1.85 4.95
N SER A 450 -4.91 1.52 3.80
CA SER A 450 -5.69 0.94 2.69
C SER A 450 -6.14 -0.50 2.91
N LEU A 451 -5.49 -1.24 3.80
CA LEU A 451 -5.70 -2.69 3.98
C LEU A 451 -6.19 -3.08 5.38
N THR A 452 -6.68 -2.11 6.16
CA THR A 452 -7.20 -2.35 7.52
C THR A 452 -8.70 -2.09 7.61
N MET A 453 -9.33 -2.60 8.66
CA MET A 453 -10.69 -2.22 9.04
C MET A 453 -10.63 -0.86 9.73
N PRO A 454 -11.33 0.17 9.24
CA PRO A 454 -11.28 1.51 9.85
C PRO A 454 -11.89 1.53 11.26
N ALA A 455 -11.26 2.27 12.18
CA ALA A 455 -11.81 2.51 13.52
C ALA A 455 -13.23 3.13 13.47
N ARG A 456 -13.49 3.96 12.46
CA ARG A 456 -14.81 4.56 12.22
C ARG A 456 -15.87 3.51 11.86
N GLU A 457 -15.50 2.45 11.14
CA GLU A 457 -16.39 1.31 10.83
C GLU A 457 -16.67 0.51 12.10
N MET A 458 -15.64 0.22 12.93
CA MET A 458 -15.81 -0.42 14.24
C MET A 458 -16.66 0.41 15.21
N LEU A 459 -16.59 1.76 15.13
CA LEU A 459 -17.51 2.63 15.88
C LEU A 459 -18.97 2.43 15.42
N GLY A 460 -19.18 2.28 14.12
CA GLY A 460 -20.49 1.95 13.55
C GLY A 460 -21.06 0.65 14.12
N ASP A 461 -20.24 -0.42 14.17
CA ASP A 461 -20.59 -1.71 14.76
C ASP A 461 -20.97 -1.57 16.23
N LEU A 462 -20.14 -0.88 17.02
CA LEU A 462 -20.35 -0.69 18.45
C LEU A 462 -21.63 0.11 18.73
N LEU A 463 -21.91 1.15 17.95
CA LEU A 463 -23.13 1.95 18.02
C LEU A 463 -24.38 1.12 17.66
N LEU A 464 -24.27 0.29 16.64
CA LEU A 464 -25.39 -0.57 16.20
C LEU A 464 -25.74 -1.60 17.28
N GLU A 465 -24.74 -2.24 17.90
CA GLU A 465 -24.91 -3.15 19.03
C GLU A 465 -25.45 -2.45 20.27
N SER A 466 -25.08 -1.18 20.46
CA SER A 466 -25.61 -0.32 21.53
C SER A 466 -27.02 0.21 21.28
N LYS A 467 -27.73 -0.25 20.21
CA LYS A 467 -29.08 0.18 19.81
C LYS A 467 -29.16 1.67 19.45
N ARG A 468 -28.09 2.22 18.88
CA ARG A 468 -28.00 3.61 18.41
C ARG A 468 -27.89 3.68 16.88
N PRO A 469 -28.90 3.17 16.10
CA PRO A 469 -28.74 2.92 14.67
C PRO A 469 -28.55 4.19 13.83
N ARG A 470 -29.10 5.34 14.25
CA ARG A 470 -28.90 6.60 13.51
C ARG A 470 -27.46 7.08 13.60
N GLU A 471 -26.84 6.95 14.75
CA GLU A 471 -25.44 7.32 14.98
C GLU A 471 -24.51 6.31 14.29
N ALA A 472 -24.85 5.02 14.32
CA ALA A 472 -24.15 3.99 13.57
C ALA A 472 -24.13 4.28 12.06
N LEU A 473 -25.30 4.66 11.50
CA LEU A 473 -25.39 5.01 10.07
C LEU A 473 -24.46 6.18 9.72
N GLU A 474 -24.35 7.18 10.59
CA GLU A 474 -23.45 8.31 10.36
C GLU A 474 -21.99 7.88 10.44
N ALA A 475 -21.60 7.03 11.41
CA ALA A 475 -20.25 6.48 11.50
C ALA A 475 -19.87 5.70 10.24
N TYR A 476 -20.73 4.82 9.74
CA TYR A 476 -20.47 4.09 8.49
C TYR A 476 -20.40 5.01 7.26
N ARG A 477 -21.21 6.08 7.21
CA ARG A 477 -21.13 7.07 6.12
C ARG A 477 -19.76 7.73 6.06
N LEU A 478 -19.24 8.13 7.23
CA LEU A 478 -17.90 8.71 7.33
C LEU A 478 -16.82 7.69 6.95
N ALA A 479 -16.90 6.46 7.44
CA ALA A 479 -15.96 5.39 7.07
C ALA A 479 -15.94 5.14 5.55
N LEU A 480 -17.11 5.11 4.92
CA LEU A 480 -17.25 4.89 3.46
C LEU A 480 -16.82 6.10 2.60
N GLN A 481 -16.64 7.29 3.18
CA GLN A 481 -16.02 8.43 2.48
C GLN A 481 -14.51 8.24 2.34
N GLU A 482 -13.85 7.77 3.40
CA GLU A 482 -12.40 7.54 3.43
C GLU A 482 -12.02 6.19 2.79
N SER A 483 -12.84 5.16 2.97
CA SER A 483 -12.64 3.79 2.47
C SER A 483 -13.87 3.33 1.67
N PRO A 484 -14.04 3.80 0.42
CA PRO A 484 -15.23 3.54 -0.38
C PRO A 484 -15.43 2.05 -0.68
N ASN A 485 -16.68 1.64 -0.74
CA ASN A 485 -17.08 0.30 -1.17
C ASN A 485 -16.52 -0.84 -0.29
N ARG A 486 -16.15 -0.59 0.98
CA ARG A 486 -15.83 -1.68 1.90
C ARG A 486 -17.07 -2.54 2.14
N PHE A 487 -16.87 -3.87 2.16
CA PHE A 487 -17.96 -4.84 2.29
C PHE A 487 -18.73 -4.63 3.60
N ASP A 488 -18.01 -4.66 4.74
CA ASP A 488 -18.64 -4.56 6.05
C ASP A 488 -19.16 -3.15 6.34
N GLY A 489 -18.51 -2.11 5.83
CA GLY A 489 -19.01 -0.73 5.88
C GLY A 489 -20.36 -0.58 5.16
N LEU A 490 -20.51 -1.17 3.96
CA LEU A 490 -21.79 -1.16 3.21
C LEU A 490 -22.86 -2.00 3.90
N TRP A 491 -22.48 -3.18 4.39
CA TRP A 491 -23.40 -4.06 5.12
C TRP A 491 -23.89 -3.40 6.40
N GLY A 492 -22.97 -2.88 7.23
CA GLY A 492 -23.31 -2.20 8.48
C GLY A 492 -24.16 -0.94 8.26
N ALA A 493 -23.83 -0.13 7.24
CA ALA A 493 -24.64 1.03 6.87
C ALA A 493 -26.06 0.64 6.46
N ALA A 494 -26.22 -0.44 5.69
CA ALA A 494 -27.53 -0.95 5.30
C ALA A 494 -28.36 -1.42 6.50
N GLN A 495 -27.75 -2.16 7.43
CA GLN A 495 -28.39 -2.61 8.66
C GLN A 495 -28.75 -1.46 9.59
N ALA A 496 -27.85 -0.47 9.73
CA ALA A 496 -28.11 0.72 10.53
C ALA A 496 -29.26 1.55 9.96
N ALA A 497 -29.28 1.75 8.64
CA ALA A 497 -30.38 2.45 7.94
C ALA A 497 -31.72 1.72 8.13
N GLN A 498 -31.74 0.41 7.94
CA GLN A 498 -32.95 -0.41 8.15
C GLN A 498 -33.43 -0.31 9.61
N SER A 499 -32.54 -0.40 10.58
CA SER A 499 -32.87 -0.30 12.01
C SER A 499 -33.32 1.11 12.43
N ALA A 500 -32.87 2.15 11.71
CA ALA A 500 -33.27 3.54 11.90
C ALA A 500 -34.61 3.87 11.21
N GLY A 501 -35.17 2.96 10.38
CA GLY A 501 -36.39 3.17 9.60
C GLY A 501 -36.15 3.94 8.30
N ASP A 502 -34.91 4.10 7.84
CA ASP A 502 -34.54 4.72 6.56
C ASP A 502 -34.46 3.64 5.45
N ALA A 503 -35.63 3.24 4.96
CA ALA A 503 -35.73 2.19 3.92
C ALA A 503 -35.04 2.61 2.60
N HIS A 504 -34.99 3.91 2.29
CA HIS A 504 -34.31 4.40 1.08
C HIS A 504 -32.80 4.18 1.18
N ALA A 505 -32.16 4.65 2.24
CA ALA A 505 -30.73 4.45 2.45
C ALA A 505 -30.38 2.95 2.57
N ALA A 506 -31.18 2.15 3.27
CA ALA A 506 -30.97 0.70 3.36
C ALA A 506 -30.93 0.05 1.97
N LYS A 507 -31.90 0.39 1.10
CA LYS A 507 -31.94 -0.11 -0.28
C LYS A 507 -30.71 0.30 -1.09
N GLU A 508 -30.25 1.52 -0.96
CA GLU A 508 -29.05 2.02 -1.67
C GLU A 508 -27.79 1.25 -1.24
N TYR A 509 -27.56 1.08 0.07
CA TYR A 509 -26.40 0.36 0.58
C TYR A 509 -26.43 -1.13 0.22
N TYR A 510 -27.58 -1.81 0.35
CA TYR A 510 -27.71 -3.21 -0.08
C TYR A 510 -27.50 -3.37 -1.59
N ALA A 511 -28.01 -2.45 -2.40
CA ALA A 511 -27.77 -2.48 -3.85
C ALA A 511 -26.30 -2.31 -4.18
N LYS A 512 -25.62 -1.38 -3.48
CA LYS A 512 -24.18 -1.16 -3.66
C LYS A 512 -23.35 -2.36 -3.22
N LEU A 513 -23.71 -2.99 -2.10
CA LEU A 513 -23.06 -4.23 -1.64
C LEU A 513 -23.16 -5.35 -2.68
N VAL A 514 -24.35 -5.54 -3.27
CA VAL A 514 -24.55 -6.53 -4.34
C VAL A 514 -23.77 -6.17 -5.60
N GLU A 515 -23.66 -4.88 -5.94
CA GLU A 515 -22.91 -4.39 -7.09
C GLU A 515 -21.41 -4.69 -6.98
N ILE A 516 -20.81 -4.43 -5.80
CA ILE A 516 -19.38 -4.66 -5.58
C ILE A 516 -19.02 -6.14 -5.40
N SER A 517 -20.01 -6.98 -5.10
CA SER A 517 -19.79 -8.40 -4.86
C SER A 517 -19.37 -9.08 -6.16
N GLY A 518 -18.24 -9.76 -6.13
CA GLY A 518 -17.70 -10.49 -7.27
C GLY A 518 -18.60 -11.66 -7.69
N ALA A 519 -18.42 -12.15 -8.90
CA ALA A 519 -19.18 -13.29 -9.43
C ALA A 519 -19.03 -14.57 -8.57
N GLY A 520 -17.92 -14.68 -7.81
CA GLY A 520 -17.64 -15.78 -6.88
C GLY A 520 -17.97 -15.45 -5.41
N ALA A 521 -18.76 -14.42 -5.15
CA ALA A 521 -19.12 -14.03 -3.79
C ALA A 521 -19.86 -15.16 -3.07
N ASP A 522 -19.34 -15.55 -1.91
CA ASP A 522 -19.80 -16.67 -1.08
C ASP A 522 -20.10 -16.25 0.37
N ARG A 523 -20.06 -14.94 0.66
CA ARG A 523 -20.52 -14.40 1.95
C ARG A 523 -22.05 -14.43 2.04
N PRO A 524 -22.63 -14.93 3.15
CA PRO A 524 -24.08 -15.04 3.33
C PRO A 524 -24.81 -13.69 3.25
N GLU A 525 -24.17 -12.61 3.68
CA GLU A 525 -24.69 -11.23 3.66
C GLU A 525 -25.10 -10.77 2.24
N VAL A 526 -24.43 -11.27 1.21
CA VAL A 526 -24.80 -10.98 -0.19
C VAL A 526 -26.17 -11.60 -0.54
N GLY A 527 -26.44 -12.81 -0.03
CA GLY A 527 -27.74 -13.47 -0.17
C GLY A 527 -28.86 -12.70 0.56
N GLU A 528 -28.57 -12.24 1.76
CA GLU A 528 -29.52 -11.44 2.56
C GLU A 528 -29.81 -10.09 1.89
N ALA A 529 -28.80 -9.39 1.39
CA ALA A 529 -28.96 -8.14 0.64
C ALA A 529 -29.85 -8.32 -0.60
N ARG A 530 -29.61 -9.37 -1.38
CA ARG A 530 -30.45 -9.72 -2.54
C ARG A 530 -31.91 -10.03 -2.12
N GLY A 531 -32.09 -10.74 -1.02
CA GLY A 531 -33.40 -11.03 -0.44
C GLY A 531 -34.14 -9.77 -0.01
N TYR A 532 -33.46 -8.81 0.63
CA TYR A 532 -34.01 -7.51 0.99
C TYR A 532 -34.50 -6.75 -0.26
N LEU A 533 -33.65 -6.61 -1.26
CA LEU A 533 -33.95 -5.90 -2.51
C LEU A 533 -35.13 -6.54 -3.27
N ALA A 534 -35.21 -7.88 -3.28
CA ALA A 534 -36.34 -8.59 -3.92
C ALA A 534 -37.66 -8.33 -3.22
N ARG A 535 -37.71 -8.25 -1.89
CA ARG A 535 -38.92 -7.89 -1.12
C ARG A 535 -39.35 -6.46 -1.40
N GLU A 536 -38.41 -5.51 -1.37
CA GLU A 536 -38.68 -4.10 -1.67
C GLU A 536 -39.18 -3.89 -3.11
N ALA A 537 -38.77 -4.72 -4.06
CA ALA A 537 -39.25 -4.70 -5.44
C ALA A 537 -40.59 -5.42 -5.63
N GLY A 538 -41.18 -6.02 -4.58
CA GLY A 538 -42.40 -6.81 -4.66
C GLY A 538 -42.27 -8.12 -5.43
N LEU A 539 -41.03 -8.62 -5.62
CA LEU A 539 -40.77 -9.85 -6.37
C LEU A 539 -40.88 -11.12 -5.51
N VAL A 540 -40.84 -10.96 -4.20
CA VAL A 540 -41.00 -12.05 -3.20
C VAL A 540 -41.87 -11.53 -2.05
N ARG A 541 -42.81 -12.33 -1.55
CA ARG A 541 -43.68 -12.06 -0.36
C ARG A 541 -43.05 -12.59 0.92
#